data_53b48689b9ad5a803e25b298c339bcd9
#
_entry.id   53b48689b9ad5a803e25b298c339bcd9
#
_cell.length_a   1.000
_cell.length_b   1.000
_cell.length_c   1.000
_cell.angle_alpha   90.00
_cell.angle_beta   90.00
_cell.angle_gamma   90.00
#
_symmetry.space_group_name_H-M   'P 1'
#
loop_
_entity.id
_entity.type
_entity.pdbx_description
1 polymer ?
#
loop_
_entity_poly.entity_id
_entity_poly.type
_entity_poly.pdbx_seq_one_letter_code
_entity_poly.pdbx_strand_id
1 'polypeptide(L)'
;MLFRSKIAEAGHEVLYEIYKDHIGELVTGTVEAVSGSSVTVNIGKGTTELYKEDLIGDEDFKLGDIIKVYIEEVKQAKDDMGHGPKGPQIKATRSTEGFLKRLFEEEIHEIYDGTVVIKGIARRAGVRSKVAVASTNEDVDPIGACIGQGGTRIQKVVSQLGNSKYKEKIDIIPYSDYTPLYIAEAMRPANVLGVKIIDENSLPHPTAAVVIDDDQYAVAIGKRGSNATLANKLTGWNIRVYKKSDAEE
;
A
#
# COMPACT_ATOMS: atom_id res chain seq x y z
N MET A 1 -10.08 35.16 -26.05
CA MET A 1 -9.25 34.00 -25.66
C MET A 1 -8.48 34.23 -24.34
N LEU A 2 -7.78 35.36 -24.23
CA LEU A 2 -6.98 35.74 -23.03
C LEU A 2 -7.74 35.74 -21.69
N PHE A 3 -9.01 36.10 -21.67
CA PHE A 3 -9.78 36.19 -20.40
C PHE A 3 -10.12 34.83 -19.83
N ARG A 4 -10.49 33.86 -20.68
CA ARG A 4 -10.77 32.47 -20.22
C ARG A 4 -9.52 31.76 -19.69
N SER A 5 -8.35 32.02 -20.32
CA SER A 5 -7.10 31.41 -19.84
C SER A 5 -6.65 31.96 -18.48
N LYS A 6 -6.85 33.26 -18.22
CA LYS A 6 -6.54 33.88 -16.93
C LYS A 6 -7.47 33.40 -15.81
N ILE A 7 -8.77 33.16 -16.08
CA ILE A 7 -9.72 32.61 -15.10
C ILE A 7 -9.33 31.15 -14.77
N ALA A 8 -9.01 30.33 -15.77
CA ALA A 8 -8.56 28.96 -15.56
C ALA A 8 -7.26 28.91 -14.77
N GLU A 9 -6.30 29.77 -15.08
CA GLU A 9 -5.04 29.91 -14.35
C GLU A 9 -5.26 30.27 -12.88
N ALA A 10 -6.08 31.27 -12.59
CA ALA A 10 -6.43 31.66 -11.23
C ALA A 10 -7.13 30.50 -10.46
N GLY A 11 -7.98 29.72 -11.15
CA GLY A 11 -8.60 28.52 -10.58
C GLY A 11 -7.57 27.44 -10.22
N HIS A 12 -6.57 27.22 -11.08
CA HIS A 12 -5.48 26.26 -10.82
C HIS A 12 -4.58 26.72 -9.66
N GLU A 13 -4.28 28.00 -9.54
CA GLU A 13 -3.52 28.56 -8.41
C GLU A 13 -4.25 28.34 -7.07
N VAL A 14 -5.55 28.61 -7.03
CA VAL A 14 -6.37 28.39 -5.86
C VAL A 14 -6.39 26.91 -5.44
N LEU A 15 -6.56 26.00 -6.39
CA LEU A 15 -6.54 24.56 -6.09
C LEU A 15 -5.17 24.12 -5.58
N TYR A 16 -4.09 24.60 -6.16
CA TYR A 16 -2.74 24.31 -5.69
C TYR A 16 -2.56 24.76 -4.25
N GLU A 17 -2.89 26.02 -3.93
CA GLU A 17 -2.76 26.56 -2.56
C GLU A 17 -3.60 25.80 -1.53
N ILE A 18 -4.78 25.29 -1.91
CA ILE A 18 -5.63 24.50 -1.00
C ILE A 18 -5.06 23.11 -0.74
N TYR A 19 -4.53 22.44 -1.79
CA TYR A 19 -4.21 21.01 -1.70
C TYR A 19 -2.73 20.67 -1.60
N LYS A 20 -1.80 21.61 -1.81
CA LYS A 20 -0.36 21.35 -1.74
C LYS A 20 0.09 20.74 -0.40
N ASP A 21 -0.54 21.15 0.70
CA ASP A 21 -0.23 20.66 2.05
C ASP A 21 -0.94 19.33 2.39
N HIS A 22 -1.84 18.87 1.50
CA HIS A 22 -2.51 17.56 1.62
C HIS A 22 -1.82 16.45 0.84
N ILE A 23 -0.67 16.73 0.21
CA ILE A 23 0.12 15.67 -0.44
C ILE A 23 0.54 14.65 0.63
N GLY A 24 0.28 13.38 0.36
CA GLY A 24 0.57 12.31 1.31
C GLY A 24 -0.55 12.05 2.33
N GLU A 25 -1.72 12.66 2.18
CA GLU A 25 -2.87 12.48 3.07
C GLU A 25 -4.04 11.78 2.41
N LEU A 26 -4.92 11.20 3.22
CA LEU A 26 -6.22 10.70 2.78
C LEU A 26 -7.24 11.85 2.77
N VAL A 27 -7.99 11.91 1.68
CA VAL A 27 -9.13 12.82 1.55
C VAL A 27 -10.37 12.01 1.22
N THR A 28 -11.47 12.33 1.88
CA THR A 28 -12.78 11.75 1.57
C THR A 28 -13.41 12.55 0.43
N GLY A 29 -13.91 11.85 -0.58
CA GLY A 29 -14.60 12.46 -1.70
C GLY A 29 -15.85 11.70 -2.09
N THR A 30 -16.66 12.34 -2.96
CA THR A 30 -17.88 11.77 -3.51
C THR A 30 -17.71 11.51 -5.00
N VAL A 31 -18.09 10.33 -5.45
CA VAL A 31 -18.07 9.98 -6.88
C VAL A 31 -19.11 10.79 -7.63
N GLU A 32 -18.67 11.64 -8.56
CA GLU A 32 -19.53 12.51 -9.38
C GLU A 32 -19.76 11.98 -10.79
N ALA A 33 -18.81 11.19 -11.34
CA ALA A 33 -18.97 10.58 -12.64
C ALA A 33 -18.21 9.26 -12.70
N VAL A 34 -18.73 8.32 -13.46
CA VAL A 34 -18.09 7.03 -13.78
C VAL A 34 -18.12 6.88 -15.29
N SER A 35 -16.95 6.67 -15.87
CA SER A 35 -16.78 6.35 -17.30
C SER A 35 -16.14 4.96 -17.46
N GLY A 36 -16.05 4.46 -18.67
CA GLY A 36 -15.39 3.17 -18.94
C GLY A 36 -13.88 3.17 -18.61
N SER A 37 -13.26 4.33 -18.45
CA SER A 37 -11.81 4.48 -18.24
C SER A 37 -11.42 5.17 -16.94
N SER A 38 -12.33 5.91 -16.30
CA SER A 38 -12.02 6.69 -15.08
C SER A 38 -13.24 6.90 -14.20
N VAL A 39 -12.95 7.20 -12.93
CA VAL A 39 -13.91 7.63 -11.91
C VAL A 39 -13.54 9.04 -11.47
N THR A 40 -14.46 9.99 -11.64
CA THR A 40 -14.27 11.37 -11.18
C THR A 40 -14.77 11.50 -9.75
N VAL A 41 -13.92 12.00 -8.87
CA VAL A 41 -14.18 12.15 -7.44
C VAL A 41 -14.10 13.61 -7.05
N ASN A 42 -15.16 14.13 -6.47
CA ASN A 42 -15.18 15.46 -5.86
C ASN A 42 -14.61 15.37 -4.44
N ILE A 43 -13.55 16.10 -4.21
CA ILE A 43 -12.83 16.14 -2.93
C ILE A 43 -13.07 17.45 -2.16
N GLY A 44 -14.12 18.16 -2.48
CA GLY A 44 -14.55 19.40 -1.82
C GLY A 44 -14.37 20.64 -2.69
N LYS A 45 -13.19 21.22 -2.78
CA LYS A 45 -12.93 22.40 -3.61
C LYS A 45 -12.43 22.08 -5.02
N GLY A 46 -12.17 20.81 -5.28
CA GLY A 46 -11.70 20.34 -6.58
C GLY A 46 -12.13 18.91 -6.86
N THR A 47 -11.76 18.42 -8.03
CA THR A 47 -12.01 17.07 -8.46
C THR A 47 -10.68 16.38 -8.80
N THR A 48 -10.66 15.06 -8.67
CA THR A 48 -9.59 14.21 -9.16
C THR A 48 -10.18 13.09 -10.01
N GLU A 49 -9.37 12.54 -10.90
CA GLU A 49 -9.73 11.38 -11.71
C GLU A 49 -8.90 10.18 -11.27
N LEU A 50 -9.58 9.07 -10.97
CA LEU A 50 -8.97 7.77 -10.72
C LEU A 50 -9.09 6.93 -11.98
N TYR A 51 -7.95 6.54 -12.53
CA TYR A 51 -7.89 5.60 -13.64
C TYR A 51 -7.82 4.16 -13.11
N LYS A 52 -7.84 3.18 -14.00
CA LYS A 52 -7.86 1.76 -13.62
C LYS A 52 -6.67 1.38 -12.73
N GLU A 53 -5.51 1.93 -12.98
CA GLU A 53 -4.29 1.73 -12.17
C GLU A 53 -4.35 2.36 -10.78
N ASP A 54 -5.23 3.33 -10.57
CA ASP A 54 -5.43 4.01 -9.29
C ASP A 54 -6.44 3.30 -8.39
N LEU A 55 -7.17 2.33 -8.93
CA LEU A 55 -8.18 1.56 -8.21
C LEU A 55 -7.58 0.31 -7.55
N ILE A 56 -8.31 -0.24 -6.59
CA ILE A 56 -7.94 -1.48 -5.93
C ILE A 56 -8.58 -2.66 -6.66
N GLY A 57 -7.80 -3.36 -7.48
CA GLY A 57 -8.32 -4.49 -8.25
C GLY A 57 -9.46 -4.07 -9.17
N ASP A 58 -10.59 -4.76 -9.05
CA ASP A 58 -11.79 -4.52 -9.85
C ASP A 58 -12.85 -3.71 -9.07
N GLU A 59 -12.43 -2.65 -8.37
CA GLU A 59 -13.37 -1.73 -7.71
C GLU A 59 -14.35 -1.14 -8.72
N ASP A 60 -15.63 -1.22 -8.40
CA ASP A 60 -16.73 -0.70 -9.21
C ASP A 60 -17.53 0.29 -8.37
N PHE A 61 -17.36 1.57 -8.67
CA PHE A 61 -18.01 2.66 -7.96
C PHE A 61 -19.25 3.15 -8.71
N LYS A 62 -20.18 3.70 -7.93
CA LYS A 62 -21.40 4.30 -8.44
C LYS A 62 -21.45 5.79 -8.11
N LEU A 63 -22.24 6.51 -8.88
CA LEU A 63 -22.52 7.91 -8.63
C LEU A 63 -23.04 8.10 -7.20
N GLY A 64 -22.42 9.01 -6.45
CA GLY A 64 -22.77 9.30 -5.07
C GLY A 64 -22.03 8.47 -4.02
N ASP A 65 -21.23 7.49 -4.41
CA ASP A 65 -20.40 6.73 -3.46
C ASP A 65 -19.41 7.65 -2.77
N ILE A 66 -19.27 7.44 -1.45
CA ILE A 66 -18.27 8.16 -0.64
C ILE A 66 -17.05 7.28 -0.51
N ILE A 67 -15.90 7.76 -0.97
CA ILE A 67 -14.64 7.02 -1.00
C ILE A 67 -13.49 7.85 -0.44
N LYS A 68 -12.46 7.17 0.07
CA LYS A 68 -11.19 7.78 0.43
C LYS A 68 -10.22 7.66 -0.73
N VAL A 69 -9.45 8.71 -0.96
CA VAL A 69 -8.37 8.76 -1.94
C VAL A 69 -7.12 9.33 -1.28
N TYR A 70 -5.94 8.88 -1.71
CA TYR A 70 -4.66 9.37 -1.26
C TYR A 70 -4.12 10.37 -2.27
N ILE A 71 -3.80 11.58 -1.84
CA ILE A 71 -3.23 12.61 -2.72
C ILE A 71 -1.75 12.32 -2.92
N GLU A 72 -1.39 11.95 -4.13
CA GLU A 72 0.01 11.68 -4.53
C GLU A 72 0.76 12.93 -4.93
N GLU A 73 0.10 13.78 -5.71
CA GLU A 73 0.70 14.96 -6.32
C GLU A 73 -0.34 16.06 -6.51
N VAL A 74 0.08 17.28 -6.32
CA VAL A 74 -0.68 18.47 -6.70
C VAL A 74 0.19 19.32 -7.61
N LYS A 75 -0.20 19.43 -8.88
CA LYS A 75 0.56 20.17 -9.89
C LYS A 75 0.35 21.67 -9.72
N GLN A 76 1.41 22.42 -9.93
CA GLN A 76 1.32 23.89 -9.97
C GLN A 76 0.45 24.36 -11.13
N ALA A 77 -0.06 25.59 -11.02
CA ALA A 77 -0.87 26.21 -12.07
C ALA A 77 -0.12 26.34 -13.41
N LYS A 78 1.21 26.51 -13.33
CA LYS A 78 2.13 26.50 -14.48
C LYS A 78 3.40 25.74 -14.13
N ASP A 79 3.95 25.09 -15.13
CA ASP A 79 5.31 24.53 -15.07
C ASP A 79 6.37 25.65 -15.25
N ASP A 80 7.64 25.29 -15.11
CA ASP A 80 8.77 26.23 -15.29
C ASP A 80 8.83 26.87 -16.67
N MET A 81 8.12 26.32 -17.66
CA MET A 81 7.98 26.85 -19.03
C MET A 81 6.70 27.66 -19.21
N GLY A 82 5.88 27.83 -18.17
CA GLY A 82 4.64 28.58 -18.21
C GLY A 82 3.44 27.84 -18.79
N HIS A 83 3.52 26.51 -18.96
CA HIS A 83 2.40 25.68 -19.42
C HIS A 83 1.52 25.25 -18.26
N GLY A 84 0.22 25.21 -18.47
CA GLY A 84 -0.73 24.67 -17.50
C GLY A 84 -0.59 23.15 -17.30
N PRO A 85 -1.16 22.60 -16.23
CA PRO A 85 -1.04 21.19 -15.88
C PRO A 85 -1.58 20.29 -17.00
N LYS A 86 -0.79 19.28 -17.39
CA LYS A 86 -1.24 18.22 -18.30
C LYS A 86 -1.95 17.15 -17.49
N GLY A 87 -3.20 16.84 -17.84
CA GLY A 87 -4.06 15.91 -17.11
C GLY A 87 -4.61 16.50 -15.81
N PRO A 88 -5.09 15.65 -14.86
CA PRO A 88 -5.62 16.13 -13.59
C PRO A 88 -4.58 16.94 -12.83
N GLN A 89 -5.02 18.06 -12.25
CA GLN A 89 -4.14 18.90 -11.42
C GLN A 89 -3.85 18.22 -10.08
N ILE A 90 -4.83 17.53 -9.52
CA ILE A 90 -4.70 16.75 -8.31
C ILE A 90 -4.65 15.28 -8.72
N LYS A 91 -3.50 14.64 -8.53
CA LYS A 91 -3.32 13.22 -8.75
C LYS A 91 -3.60 12.48 -7.45
N ALA A 92 -4.60 11.64 -7.47
CA ALA A 92 -4.97 10.81 -6.32
C ALA A 92 -5.04 9.34 -6.73
N THR A 93 -4.90 8.46 -5.74
CA THR A 93 -4.88 7.02 -5.96
C THR A 93 -5.41 6.28 -4.73
N ARG A 94 -5.79 5.02 -4.92
CA ARG A 94 -6.15 4.06 -3.88
C ARG A 94 -5.20 2.85 -3.88
N SER A 95 -4.37 2.71 -4.91
CA SER A 95 -3.56 1.51 -5.17
C SER A 95 -2.17 1.53 -4.55
N THR A 96 -1.69 2.67 -4.04
CA THR A 96 -0.32 2.82 -3.53
C THR A 96 -0.14 2.35 -2.08
N GLU A 97 1.12 2.18 -1.68
CA GLU A 97 1.50 1.86 -0.30
C GLU A 97 1.16 3.00 0.66
N GLY A 98 1.26 4.26 0.18
CA GLY A 98 0.88 5.45 0.95
C GLY A 98 -0.59 5.44 1.36
N PHE A 99 -1.49 5.04 0.46
CA PHE A 99 -2.91 4.87 0.78
C PHE A 99 -3.12 3.87 1.92
N LEU A 100 -2.48 2.71 1.84
CA LEU A 100 -2.58 1.68 2.87
C LEU A 100 -1.99 2.15 4.21
N LYS A 101 -0.83 2.81 4.18
CA LYS A 101 -0.18 3.36 5.38
C LYS A 101 -1.10 4.32 6.12
N ARG A 102 -1.74 5.26 5.39
CA ARG A 102 -2.65 6.23 6.00
C ARG A 102 -3.92 5.58 6.57
N LEU A 103 -4.44 4.52 5.94
CA LEU A 103 -5.55 3.75 6.52
C LEU A 103 -5.16 3.10 7.85
N PHE A 104 -3.95 2.58 7.96
CA PHE A 104 -3.43 2.03 9.22
C PHE A 104 -3.32 3.13 10.29
N GLU A 105 -2.83 4.30 9.95
CA GLU A 105 -2.71 5.44 10.87
C GLU A 105 -4.08 5.93 11.36
N GLU A 106 -5.10 5.91 10.51
CA GLU A 106 -6.48 6.28 10.91
C GLU A 106 -7.15 5.26 11.83
N GLU A 107 -6.93 3.96 11.60
CA GLU A 107 -7.67 2.91 12.27
C GLU A 107 -6.95 2.34 13.51
N ILE A 108 -5.64 2.58 13.64
CA ILE A 108 -4.79 2.01 14.68
C ILE A 108 -4.10 3.14 15.45
N HIS A 109 -4.61 3.37 16.67
CA HIS A 109 -4.14 4.48 17.51
C HIS A 109 -2.64 4.40 17.80
N GLU A 110 -2.11 3.20 18.08
CA GLU A 110 -0.70 2.99 18.39
C GLU A 110 0.22 3.25 17.19
N ILE A 111 -0.30 3.21 15.97
CA ILE A 111 0.44 3.66 14.77
C ILE A 111 0.35 5.18 14.66
N TYR A 112 -0.81 5.75 14.92
CA TYR A 112 -1.00 7.20 14.87
C TYR A 112 -0.12 7.94 15.87
N ASP A 113 0.00 7.44 17.11
CA ASP A 113 0.81 8.06 18.16
C ASP A 113 2.31 7.68 18.11
N GLY A 114 2.71 6.77 17.20
CA GLY A 114 4.09 6.34 17.01
C GLY A 114 4.57 5.26 17.99
N THR A 115 3.71 4.73 18.86
CA THR A 115 4.04 3.58 19.73
C THR A 115 4.35 2.35 18.90
N VAL A 116 3.57 2.11 17.83
CA VAL A 116 3.85 1.11 16.79
C VAL A 116 4.26 1.84 15.51
N VAL A 117 5.36 1.39 14.92
CA VAL A 117 5.94 1.99 13.71
C VAL A 117 5.84 1.02 12.54
N ILE A 118 5.35 1.49 11.41
CA ILE A 118 5.42 0.75 10.14
C ILE A 118 6.85 0.87 9.60
N LYS A 119 7.56 -0.25 9.55
CA LYS A 119 8.95 -0.36 9.06
C LYS A 119 9.04 -0.55 7.55
N GLY A 120 8.00 -1.09 6.95
CA GLY A 120 7.92 -1.29 5.50
C GLY A 120 6.56 -1.80 5.07
N ILE A 121 6.23 -1.53 3.82
CA ILE A 121 5.03 -2.04 3.16
C ILE A 121 5.44 -2.60 1.80
N ALA A 122 4.94 -3.80 1.49
CA ALA A 122 4.98 -4.33 0.14
C ALA A 122 3.54 -4.64 -0.27
N ARG A 123 3.04 -3.98 -1.31
CA ARG A 123 1.65 -4.02 -1.70
C ARG A 123 1.45 -4.45 -3.14
N ARG A 124 0.47 -5.31 -3.34
CA ARG A 124 -0.19 -5.57 -4.61
C ARG A 124 -1.68 -5.34 -4.42
N ALA A 125 -2.12 -4.13 -4.75
CA ALA A 125 -3.48 -3.67 -4.52
C ALA A 125 -4.53 -4.65 -5.06
N GLY A 126 -5.56 -4.94 -4.28
CA GLY A 126 -6.60 -5.90 -4.62
C GLY A 126 -6.21 -7.38 -4.51
N VAL A 127 -4.97 -7.68 -4.15
CA VAL A 127 -4.47 -9.06 -4.03
C VAL A 127 -3.99 -9.34 -2.62
N ARG A 128 -2.84 -8.79 -2.25
CA ARG A 128 -2.21 -9.00 -0.94
C ARG A 128 -1.23 -7.87 -0.62
N SER A 129 -1.12 -7.56 0.65
CA SER A 129 -0.11 -6.65 1.19
C SER A 129 0.57 -7.24 2.40
N LYS A 130 1.84 -6.92 2.57
CA LYS A 130 2.64 -7.23 3.75
C LYS A 130 3.05 -5.92 4.41
N VAL A 131 2.76 -5.81 5.70
CA VAL A 131 3.04 -4.62 6.50
C VAL A 131 3.94 -5.01 7.65
N ALA A 132 5.19 -4.58 7.62
CA ALA A 132 6.16 -4.82 8.69
C ALA A 132 6.01 -3.77 9.77
N VAL A 133 5.86 -4.21 11.01
CA VAL A 133 5.64 -3.34 12.18
C VAL A 133 6.60 -3.67 13.30
N ALA A 134 6.97 -2.64 14.06
CA ALA A 134 7.76 -2.76 15.29
C ALA A 134 7.15 -1.86 16.36
N SER A 135 7.32 -2.23 17.63
CA SER A 135 6.95 -1.37 18.76
C SER A 135 8.16 -0.58 19.25
N THR A 136 7.93 0.67 19.66
CA THR A 136 8.90 1.49 20.40
C THR A 136 8.79 1.30 21.91
N ASN A 137 7.77 0.58 22.37
CA ASN A 137 7.50 0.24 23.76
C ASN A 137 7.45 -1.29 23.92
N GLU A 138 8.30 -1.84 24.77
CA GLU A 138 8.42 -3.29 25.00
C GLU A 138 7.12 -3.93 25.58
N ASP A 139 6.28 -3.14 26.24
CA ASP A 139 5.01 -3.58 26.79
C ASP A 139 3.87 -3.66 25.75
N VAL A 140 4.12 -3.20 24.52
CA VAL A 140 3.11 -3.16 23.45
C VAL A 140 3.47 -4.18 22.36
N ASP A 141 2.59 -5.16 22.17
CA ASP A 141 2.66 -6.10 21.04
C ASP A 141 2.23 -5.39 19.74
N PRO A 142 3.13 -5.16 18.80
CA PRO A 142 2.81 -4.43 17.57
C PRO A 142 1.82 -5.20 16.67
N ILE A 143 1.86 -6.53 16.69
CA ILE A 143 0.94 -7.37 15.92
C ILE A 143 -0.47 -7.29 16.52
N GLY A 144 -0.57 -7.49 17.83
CA GLY A 144 -1.83 -7.41 18.56
C GLY A 144 -2.49 -6.05 18.44
N ALA A 145 -1.71 -4.96 18.50
CA ALA A 145 -2.19 -3.60 18.29
C ALA A 145 -2.82 -3.40 16.90
N CYS A 146 -2.19 -3.94 15.84
CA CYS A 146 -2.71 -3.84 14.47
C CYS A 146 -3.95 -4.71 14.25
N ILE A 147 -3.98 -5.91 14.80
CA ILE A 147 -5.11 -6.84 14.62
C ILE A 147 -6.32 -6.36 15.43
N GLY A 148 -6.11 -5.97 16.69
CA GLY A 148 -7.16 -5.60 17.63
C GLY A 148 -7.92 -6.82 18.15
N GLN A 149 -8.74 -6.61 19.17
CA GLN A 149 -9.53 -7.68 19.76
C GLN A 149 -10.49 -8.29 18.72
N GLY A 150 -10.39 -9.61 18.53
CA GLY A 150 -11.20 -10.32 17.54
C GLY A 150 -10.96 -9.88 16.08
N GLY A 151 -9.83 -9.24 15.81
CA GLY A 151 -9.50 -8.78 14.46
C GLY A 151 -10.21 -7.49 14.04
N THR A 152 -10.84 -6.77 14.96
CA THR A 152 -11.72 -5.63 14.65
C THR A 152 -11.01 -4.48 13.94
N ARG A 153 -9.76 -4.17 14.33
CA ARG A 153 -9.00 -3.06 13.74
C ARG A 153 -8.56 -3.39 12.31
N ILE A 154 -7.93 -4.55 12.12
CA ILE A 154 -7.50 -4.96 10.77
C ILE A 154 -8.69 -5.14 9.83
N GLN A 155 -9.84 -5.60 10.31
CA GLN A 155 -11.05 -5.72 9.49
C GLN A 155 -11.57 -4.36 9.02
N LYS A 156 -11.46 -3.30 9.81
CA LYS A 156 -11.81 -1.94 9.39
C LYS A 156 -10.91 -1.47 8.25
N VAL A 157 -9.61 -1.72 8.32
CA VAL A 157 -8.68 -1.43 7.22
C VAL A 157 -9.06 -2.24 5.98
N VAL A 158 -9.19 -3.57 6.11
CA VAL A 158 -9.54 -4.46 4.99
C VAL A 158 -10.88 -4.11 4.36
N SER A 159 -11.85 -3.63 5.14
CA SER A 159 -13.17 -3.24 4.62
C SER A 159 -13.10 -2.09 3.62
N GLN A 160 -12.06 -1.27 3.67
CA GLN A 160 -11.82 -0.15 2.76
C GLN A 160 -10.95 -0.52 1.54
N LEU A 161 -10.49 -1.78 1.44
CA LEU A 161 -9.61 -2.27 0.40
C LEU A 161 -10.35 -3.20 -0.58
N GLY A 162 -10.91 -2.63 -1.62
CA GLY A 162 -11.63 -3.36 -2.64
C GLY A 162 -13.13 -3.52 -2.34
N ASN A 163 -13.84 -4.16 -3.26
CA ASN A 163 -15.27 -4.40 -3.17
C ASN A 163 -15.61 -5.58 -2.23
N SER A 164 -16.90 -5.84 -2.03
CA SER A 164 -17.37 -6.92 -1.16
C SER A 164 -16.96 -8.34 -1.61
N LYS A 165 -16.68 -8.52 -2.91
CA LYS A 165 -16.35 -9.82 -3.50
C LYS A 165 -14.87 -10.17 -3.42
N TYR A 166 -14.00 -9.16 -3.58
CA TYR A 166 -12.55 -9.36 -3.62
C TYR A 166 -11.86 -8.38 -2.67
N LYS A 167 -11.58 -8.85 -1.45
CA LYS A 167 -10.83 -8.08 -0.47
C LYS A 167 -9.34 -8.35 -0.59
N GLU A 168 -8.55 -7.29 -0.51
CA GLU A 168 -7.10 -7.40 -0.39
C GLU A 168 -6.73 -8.09 0.93
N LYS A 169 -5.86 -9.09 0.87
CA LYS A 169 -5.35 -9.78 2.06
C LYS A 169 -4.20 -8.97 2.67
N ILE A 170 -4.18 -8.86 3.99
CA ILE A 170 -3.10 -8.18 4.70
C ILE A 170 -2.40 -9.16 5.64
N ASP A 171 -1.09 -9.28 5.49
CA ASP A 171 -0.22 -9.98 6.42
C ASP A 171 0.53 -8.94 7.28
N ILE A 172 0.34 -8.97 8.59
CA ILE A 172 1.11 -8.17 9.54
C ILE A 172 2.37 -8.94 9.90
N ILE A 173 3.53 -8.33 9.65
CA ILE A 173 4.83 -8.96 9.78
C ILE A 173 5.59 -8.30 10.93
N PRO A 174 6.03 -9.06 11.95
CA PRO A 174 6.92 -8.51 12.96
C PRO A 174 8.27 -8.17 12.32
N TYR A 175 8.66 -6.91 12.42
CA TYR A 175 9.98 -6.48 11.96
C TYR A 175 11.06 -6.98 12.92
N SER A 176 12.20 -7.36 12.39
CA SER A 176 13.40 -7.71 13.15
C SER A 176 14.65 -7.17 12.47
N ASP A 177 15.58 -6.63 13.25
CA ASP A 177 16.93 -6.27 12.77
C ASP A 177 17.79 -7.51 12.48
N TYR A 178 17.40 -8.67 13.04
CA TYR A 178 18.04 -9.96 12.70
C TYR A 178 17.47 -10.47 11.38
N THR A 179 18.23 -10.26 10.31
CA THR A 179 17.82 -10.53 8.91
C THR A 179 17.21 -11.91 8.69
N PRO A 180 17.79 -13.05 9.16
CA PRO A 180 17.16 -14.36 8.95
C PRO A 180 15.76 -14.46 9.56
N LEU A 181 15.54 -13.89 10.74
CA LEU A 181 14.23 -13.87 11.36
C LEU A 181 13.24 -13.00 10.55
N TYR A 182 13.66 -11.82 10.13
CA TYR A 182 12.81 -10.95 9.32
C TYR A 182 12.40 -11.60 8.00
N ILE A 183 13.34 -12.29 7.33
CA ILE A 183 13.05 -13.07 6.12
C ILE A 183 12.04 -14.18 6.39
N ALA A 184 12.21 -14.94 7.47
CA ALA A 184 11.29 -16.02 7.86
C ALA A 184 9.87 -15.45 8.11
N GLU A 185 9.75 -14.38 8.87
CA GLU A 185 8.49 -13.72 9.17
C GLU A 185 7.81 -13.14 7.92
N ALA A 186 8.59 -12.57 7.00
CA ALA A 186 8.07 -12.03 5.76
C ALA A 186 7.41 -13.09 4.85
N MET A 187 7.76 -14.38 5.04
CA MET A 187 7.15 -15.49 4.30
C MET A 187 5.76 -15.89 4.81
N ARG A 188 5.29 -15.33 5.92
CA ARG A 188 3.91 -15.58 6.40
C ARG A 188 2.90 -15.47 5.24
N PRO A 189 1.86 -16.29 5.19
CA PRO A 189 1.42 -17.26 6.20
C PRO A 189 2.13 -18.61 6.17
N ALA A 190 3.14 -18.82 5.32
CA ALA A 190 3.93 -20.05 5.33
C ALA A 190 4.86 -20.09 6.55
N ASN A 191 5.01 -21.28 7.14
CA ASN A 191 5.96 -21.53 8.20
C ASN A 191 7.33 -21.87 7.59
N VAL A 192 8.35 -21.13 8.00
CA VAL A 192 9.74 -21.34 7.58
C VAL A 192 10.46 -22.20 8.63
N LEU A 193 11.07 -23.29 8.20
CA LEU A 193 11.84 -24.19 9.05
C LEU A 193 13.28 -23.68 9.29
N GLY A 194 13.84 -23.00 8.28
CA GLY A 194 15.18 -22.46 8.37
C GLY A 194 15.45 -21.41 7.28
N VAL A 195 16.38 -20.52 7.59
CA VAL A 195 16.87 -19.48 6.66
C VAL A 195 18.38 -19.58 6.57
N LYS A 196 18.92 -19.57 5.37
CA LYS A 196 20.35 -19.52 5.09
C LYS A 196 20.66 -18.32 4.22
N ILE A 197 21.54 -17.47 4.68
CA ILE A 197 22.11 -16.40 3.85
C ILE A 197 23.06 -17.04 2.84
N ILE A 198 22.79 -16.83 1.54
CA ILE A 198 23.61 -17.39 0.46
C ILE A 198 24.67 -16.39 0.04
N ASP A 199 24.28 -15.16 -0.24
CA ASP A 199 25.18 -14.11 -0.69
C ASP A 199 24.62 -12.72 -0.31
N GLU A 200 25.29 -12.04 0.59
CA GLU A 200 24.94 -10.69 1.04
C GLU A 200 25.29 -9.61 0.02
N ASN A 201 26.20 -9.91 -0.91
CA ASN A 201 26.74 -8.95 -1.86
C ASN A 201 26.22 -9.15 -3.28
N SER A 202 25.31 -10.09 -3.50
CA SER A 202 24.74 -10.31 -4.83
C SER A 202 23.94 -9.11 -5.33
N LEU A 203 24.10 -8.79 -6.61
CA LEU A 203 23.40 -7.69 -7.25
C LEU A 203 22.27 -8.24 -8.13
N PRO A 204 21.14 -7.54 -8.25
CA PRO A 204 20.79 -6.24 -7.62
C PRO A 204 20.36 -6.36 -6.15
N HIS A 205 20.13 -7.55 -5.63
CA HIS A 205 19.69 -7.81 -4.26
C HIS A 205 20.45 -8.96 -3.62
N PRO A 206 20.74 -8.91 -2.31
CA PRO A 206 21.30 -10.02 -1.58
C PRO A 206 20.38 -11.25 -1.67
N THR A 207 20.94 -12.44 -1.56
CA THR A 207 20.22 -13.69 -1.75
C THR A 207 20.21 -14.54 -0.49
N ALA A 208 19.02 -15.02 -0.13
CA ALA A 208 18.81 -15.99 0.95
C ALA A 208 18.00 -17.19 0.46
N ALA A 209 18.19 -18.32 1.12
CA ALA A 209 17.34 -19.51 0.97
C ALA A 209 16.45 -19.67 2.19
N VAL A 210 15.22 -20.07 1.98
CA VAL A 210 14.29 -20.51 3.03
C VAL A 210 13.92 -21.96 2.77
N VAL A 211 13.88 -22.76 3.84
CA VAL A 211 13.43 -24.16 3.80
C VAL A 211 12.09 -24.24 4.49
N ILE A 212 11.17 -24.93 3.85
CA ILE A 212 9.79 -25.09 4.31
C ILE A 212 9.36 -26.55 4.19
N ASP A 213 8.33 -26.94 4.93
CA ASP A 213 7.68 -28.24 4.72
C ASP A 213 7.07 -28.32 3.31
N ASP A 214 7.08 -29.49 2.72
CA ASP A 214 6.65 -29.72 1.34
C ASP A 214 5.20 -29.30 1.08
N ASP A 215 4.31 -29.48 2.06
CA ASP A 215 2.93 -29.07 1.99
C ASP A 215 2.72 -27.56 2.07
N GLN A 216 3.71 -26.82 2.58
CA GLN A 216 3.70 -25.35 2.68
C GLN A 216 4.23 -24.64 1.42
N TYR A 217 4.80 -25.39 0.45
CA TYR A 217 5.45 -24.78 -0.72
C TYR A 217 4.51 -23.88 -1.53
N ALA A 218 3.28 -24.36 -1.80
CA ALA A 218 2.29 -23.58 -2.54
C ALA A 218 1.87 -22.30 -1.81
N VAL A 219 1.82 -22.35 -0.48
CA VAL A 219 1.50 -21.20 0.38
C VAL A 219 2.66 -20.20 0.37
N ALA A 220 3.88 -20.68 0.46
CA ALA A 220 5.08 -19.85 0.47
C ALA A 220 5.26 -19.07 -0.84
N ILE A 221 5.03 -19.72 -1.98
CA ILE A 221 5.04 -19.06 -3.30
C ILE A 221 3.83 -18.14 -3.46
N GLY A 222 2.65 -18.63 -3.07
CA GLY A 222 1.38 -17.92 -3.24
C GLY A 222 0.85 -17.95 -4.68
N LYS A 223 -0.41 -17.53 -4.85
CA LYS A 223 -1.05 -17.47 -6.17
C LYS A 223 -0.25 -16.55 -7.10
N ARG A 224 0.22 -17.10 -8.24
CA ARG A 224 1.07 -16.38 -9.22
C ARG A 224 2.33 -15.78 -8.60
N GLY A 225 2.92 -16.46 -7.63
CA GLY A 225 4.14 -16.00 -6.97
C GLY A 225 3.97 -14.81 -6.02
N SER A 226 2.73 -14.42 -5.70
CA SER A 226 2.44 -13.17 -4.98
C SER A 226 3.07 -13.11 -3.59
N ASN A 227 3.10 -14.21 -2.85
CA ASN A 227 3.64 -14.21 -1.49
C ASN A 227 5.16 -14.02 -1.47
N ALA A 228 5.87 -14.83 -2.27
CA ALA A 228 7.34 -14.73 -2.38
C ALA A 228 7.78 -13.36 -2.95
N THR A 229 7.11 -12.87 -4.00
CA THR A 229 7.42 -11.56 -4.59
C THR A 229 7.24 -10.42 -3.59
N LEU A 230 6.18 -10.44 -2.78
CA LEU A 230 5.95 -9.42 -1.76
C LEU A 230 6.94 -9.54 -0.60
N ALA A 231 7.33 -10.76 -0.21
CA ALA A 231 8.37 -10.97 0.79
C ALA A 231 9.72 -10.43 0.30
N ASN A 232 10.08 -10.68 -0.97
CA ASN A 232 11.29 -10.10 -1.58
C ASN A 232 11.25 -8.58 -1.54
N LYS A 233 10.13 -7.97 -1.96
CA LYS A 233 9.97 -6.52 -1.96
C LYS A 233 10.05 -5.92 -0.56
N LEU A 234 9.40 -6.56 0.42
CA LEU A 234 9.38 -6.09 1.80
C LEU A 234 10.76 -6.11 2.44
N THR A 235 11.50 -7.19 2.23
CA THR A 235 12.81 -7.40 2.88
C THR A 235 13.98 -6.81 2.10
N GLY A 236 13.81 -6.58 0.79
CA GLY A 236 14.91 -6.22 -0.11
C GLY A 236 15.81 -7.39 -0.49
N TRP A 237 15.44 -8.63 -0.15
CA TRP A 237 16.18 -9.84 -0.41
C TRP A 237 15.58 -10.65 -1.55
N ASN A 238 16.42 -11.32 -2.32
CA ASN A 238 16.01 -12.35 -3.27
C ASN A 238 15.90 -13.69 -2.52
N ILE A 239 14.68 -14.06 -2.14
CA ILE A 239 14.39 -15.24 -1.32
C ILE A 239 14.12 -16.42 -2.24
N ARG A 240 14.94 -17.47 -2.15
CA ARG A 240 14.77 -18.74 -2.83
C ARG A 240 14.08 -19.72 -1.88
N VAL A 241 13.00 -20.32 -2.33
CA VAL A 241 12.19 -21.23 -1.52
C VAL A 241 12.51 -22.68 -1.90
N TYR A 242 12.91 -23.46 -0.92
CA TYR A 242 13.22 -24.89 -1.06
C TYR A 242 12.29 -25.72 -0.18
N LYS A 243 11.87 -26.85 -0.70
CA LYS A 243 11.18 -27.86 0.11
C LYS A 243 12.17 -28.57 1.02
N LYS A 244 11.69 -29.06 2.14
CA LYS A 244 12.51 -29.86 3.05
C LYS A 244 13.09 -31.10 2.36
N SER A 245 12.30 -31.78 1.54
CA SER A 245 12.74 -32.92 0.76
C SER A 245 13.91 -32.63 -0.20
N ASP A 246 13.95 -31.39 -0.78
CA ASP A 246 15.00 -30.99 -1.70
C ASP A 246 16.28 -30.51 -0.96
N ALA A 247 16.19 -30.22 0.33
CA ALA A 247 17.30 -29.70 1.14
C ALA A 247 18.07 -30.80 1.89
N GLU A 248 17.54 -32.03 1.91
CA GLU A 248 18.18 -33.22 2.52
C GLU A 248 19.08 -34.00 1.53
N GLU A 249 19.07 -33.63 0.22
CA GLU A 249 19.99 -34.11 -0.80
C GLU A 249 21.25 -33.21 -0.92
#